data_e416f8c2e1cb616786136eba93646a8c
#
_entry.id   e416f8c2e1cb616786136eba93646a8c
#
_cell.length_a   1.000
_cell.length_b   1.000
_cell.length_c   1.000
_cell.angle_alpha   90.00
_cell.angle_beta   90.00
_cell.angle_gamma   90.00
#
_symmetry.space_group_name_H-M   'P 1'
#
loop_
_entity.id
_entity.type
_entity.pdbx_description
1 polymer ?
#
loop_
_entity_poly.entity_id
_entity_poly.type
_entity_poly.pdbx_seq_one_letter_code
_entity_poly.pdbx_strand_id
1 'polypeptide(L)'
;MIKIDLITGFLGSGKTTFIKKYASYLLKKGMNIGILENDFGAVNVDMMLLKELERENCELEMIAGGCDRETHRRRFKTKLIAMGMCGYDRVIVEPSGIFDVDEFFDALYEEPLDRWYEIGNVITIVDAGLEETLSAHGEYLLGSEAASAGCVVFSRAGEASAEKIRETTAYLNQAMEAIQCGRRFGEDIFCKDWESLSDKDYEMLLNCGYRTETYEKQHFDGQAFQSLYFMNTGICAENLKEAAERIMSDTDCGSVFRIKGFAGNTEGSWMELNAVREKADLCPIDAGQEVIIVIGENLVKEKIESQLNFLPDN
;
A
#
# COMPACT_ATOMS: atom_id res chain seq x y z
N MET A 1 -17.36 -14.08 -15.48
CA MET A 1 -16.61 -14.08 -14.21
C MET A 1 -16.11 -12.67 -13.98
N ILE A 2 -16.12 -12.20 -12.74
CA ILE A 2 -15.60 -10.89 -12.36
C ILE A 2 -14.08 -10.96 -12.38
N LYS A 3 -13.42 -10.03 -13.07
CA LYS A 3 -11.96 -9.94 -12.99
C LYS A 3 -11.55 -9.31 -11.66
N ILE A 4 -10.55 -9.89 -10.98
CA ILE A 4 -10.02 -9.36 -9.74
C ILE A 4 -8.54 -9.04 -9.89
N ASP A 5 -8.16 -7.80 -9.58
CA ASP A 5 -6.79 -7.32 -9.63
C ASP A 5 -6.27 -7.12 -8.22
N LEU A 6 -5.05 -7.57 -7.97
CA LEU A 6 -4.31 -7.32 -6.74
C LEU A 6 -3.27 -6.22 -7.01
N ILE A 7 -3.37 -5.12 -6.27
CA ILE A 7 -2.38 -4.05 -6.29
C ILE A 7 -1.59 -4.12 -4.99
N THR A 8 -0.46 -4.79 -5.04
CA THR A 8 0.41 -5.01 -3.88
C THR A 8 1.66 -4.13 -3.91
N GLY A 9 2.50 -4.21 -2.92
CA GLY A 9 3.73 -3.45 -2.77
C GLY A 9 4.00 -3.05 -1.34
N PHE A 10 5.26 -2.91 -0.99
CA PHE A 10 5.71 -2.61 0.36
C PHE A 10 5.07 -1.33 0.92
N LEU A 11 5.15 -1.15 2.22
CA LEU A 11 4.62 0.02 2.93
C LEU A 11 5.16 1.33 2.33
N GLY A 12 4.27 2.26 2.02
CA GLY A 12 4.65 3.57 1.47
C GLY A 12 5.00 3.60 -0.02
N SER A 13 4.93 2.47 -0.72
CA SER A 13 5.25 2.39 -2.15
C SER A 13 4.32 3.19 -3.08
N GLY A 14 3.16 3.66 -2.60
CA GLY A 14 2.22 4.44 -3.40
C GLY A 14 1.04 3.66 -3.99
N LYS A 15 0.69 2.49 -3.43
CA LYS A 15 -0.45 1.66 -3.88
C LYS A 15 -1.74 2.44 -4.05
N THR A 16 -2.20 3.11 -3.02
CA THR A 16 -3.46 3.88 -3.03
C THR A 16 -3.47 4.96 -4.11
N THR A 17 -2.34 5.66 -4.30
CA THR A 17 -2.18 6.66 -5.36
C THR A 17 -2.28 6.04 -6.75
N PHE A 18 -1.68 4.86 -6.93
CA PHE A 18 -1.79 4.11 -8.18
C PHE A 18 -3.23 3.64 -8.43
N ILE A 19 -3.89 3.07 -7.41
CA ILE A 19 -5.28 2.60 -7.48
C ILE A 19 -6.20 3.74 -7.91
N LYS A 20 -6.03 4.94 -7.34
CA LYS A 20 -6.81 6.12 -7.70
C LYS A 20 -6.74 6.44 -9.20
N LYS A 21 -5.54 6.40 -9.77
CA LYS A 21 -5.33 6.62 -11.21
C LYS A 21 -5.86 5.47 -12.06
N TYR A 22 -5.56 4.23 -11.66
CA TYR A 22 -6.00 3.02 -12.36
C TYR A 22 -7.52 2.88 -12.38
N ALA A 23 -8.18 3.04 -11.23
CA ALA A 23 -9.63 3.04 -11.11
C ALA A 23 -10.28 4.17 -11.92
N SER A 24 -9.72 5.39 -11.89
CA SER A 24 -10.21 6.51 -12.70
C SER A 24 -10.19 6.18 -14.20
N TYR A 25 -9.16 5.49 -14.67
CA TYR A 25 -9.09 5.03 -16.05
C TYR A 25 -10.19 3.99 -16.37
N LEU A 26 -10.42 3.00 -15.49
CA LEU A 26 -11.46 1.99 -15.67
C LEU A 26 -12.86 2.61 -15.70
N LEU A 27 -13.11 3.57 -14.81
CA LEU A 27 -14.37 4.33 -14.76
C LEU A 27 -14.59 5.15 -16.02
N LYS A 28 -13.53 5.76 -16.58
CA LYS A 28 -13.58 6.46 -17.88
C LYS A 28 -13.93 5.51 -19.02
N LYS A 29 -13.57 4.23 -18.93
CA LYS A 29 -13.95 3.17 -19.88
C LYS A 29 -15.41 2.68 -19.67
N GLY A 30 -16.12 3.19 -18.67
CA GLY A 30 -17.50 2.83 -18.38
C GLY A 30 -17.66 1.51 -17.61
N MET A 31 -16.60 1.01 -16.99
CA MET A 31 -16.65 -0.21 -16.18
C MET A 31 -17.35 0.04 -14.85
N ASN A 32 -18.04 -0.99 -14.34
CA ASN A 32 -18.55 -1.04 -12.97
C ASN A 32 -17.52 -1.74 -12.09
N ILE A 33 -16.96 -1.03 -11.13
CA ILE A 33 -15.84 -1.54 -10.32
C ILE A 33 -16.14 -1.51 -8.82
N GLY A 34 -15.58 -2.49 -8.11
CA GLY A 34 -15.47 -2.47 -6.66
C GLY A 34 -14.00 -2.31 -6.25
N ILE A 35 -13.72 -1.49 -5.25
CA ILE A 35 -12.40 -1.37 -4.64
C ILE A 35 -12.49 -1.92 -3.22
N LEU A 36 -11.65 -2.89 -2.90
CA LEU A 36 -11.58 -3.52 -1.59
C LEU A 36 -10.26 -3.16 -0.92
N GLU A 37 -10.35 -2.28 0.08
CA GLU A 37 -9.27 -1.98 1.00
C GLU A 37 -9.19 -3.07 2.07
N ASN A 38 -8.05 -3.70 2.18
CA ASN A 38 -7.80 -4.77 3.11
C ASN A 38 -6.67 -4.38 4.07
N ASP A 39 -7.01 -3.59 5.09
CA ASP A 39 -6.06 -3.09 6.08
C ASP A 39 -6.30 -3.72 7.46
N PHE A 40 -5.20 -4.06 8.14
CA PHE A 40 -5.24 -4.53 9.53
C PHE A 40 -5.53 -3.41 10.54
N GLY A 41 -5.53 -2.15 10.10
CA GLY A 41 -5.71 -0.98 10.95
C GLY A 41 -7.13 -0.80 11.50
N ALA A 42 -7.21 -0.17 12.67
CA ALA A 42 -8.50 0.19 13.29
C ALA A 42 -9.20 1.38 12.58
N VAL A 43 -8.45 2.19 11.84
CA VAL A 43 -8.91 3.35 11.07
C VAL A 43 -8.36 3.24 9.65
N ASN A 44 -9.24 3.16 8.69
CA ASN A 44 -8.84 3.07 7.29
C ASN A 44 -8.69 4.46 6.68
N VAL A 45 -7.46 4.91 6.69
CA VAL A 45 -7.04 6.21 6.18
C VAL A 45 -7.01 6.23 4.65
N ASP A 46 -6.66 5.11 4.02
CA ASP A 46 -6.57 4.99 2.56
C ASP A 46 -7.94 5.10 1.90
N MET A 47 -9.01 4.62 2.57
CA MET A 47 -10.40 4.84 2.13
C MET A 47 -10.78 6.31 1.97
N MET A 48 -10.23 7.19 2.82
CA MET A 48 -10.54 8.63 2.70
C MET A 48 -9.98 9.20 1.39
N LEU A 49 -8.82 8.72 0.94
CA LEU A 49 -8.19 9.14 -0.31
C LEU A 49 -8.93 8.62 -1.54
N LEU A 50 -9.59 7.48 -1.42
CA LEU A 50 -10.37 6.88 -2.51
C LEU A 50 -11.81 7.38 -2.57
N LYS A 51 -12.29 8.07 -1.52
CA LYS A 51 -13.69 8.49 -1.39
C LYS A 51 -14.19 9.34 -2.56
N GLU A 52 -13.33 10.10 -3.19
CA GLU A 52 -13.68 10.89 -4.39
C GLU A 52 -14.05 10.03 -5.61
N LEU A 53 -13.68 8.74 -5.61
CA LEU A 53 -14.02 7.78 -6.67
C LEU A 53 -15.41 7.18 -6.46
N GLU A 54 -15.98 7.28 -5.26
CA GLU A 54 -17.28 6.68 -4.93
C GLU A 54 -18.39 7.32 -5.75
N ARG A 55 -19.06 6.53 -6.55
CA ARG A 55 -20.15 6.93 -7.44
C ARG A 55 -20.96 5.70 -7.87
N GLU A 56 -22.00 5.88 -8.69
CA GLU A 56 -22.93 4.83 -9.12
C GLU A 56 -22.22 3.57 -9.69
N ASN A 57 -21.09 3.75 -10.39
CA ASN A 57 -20.32 2.64 -10.97
C ASN A 57 -18.97 2.39 -10.28
N CYS A 58 -18.81 2.84 -9.03
CA CYS A 58 -17.64 2.59 -8.20
C CYS A 58 -18.04 2.50 -6.74
N GLU A 59 -17.97 1.33 -6.16
CA GLU A 59 -18.17 1.12 -4.72
C GLU A 59 -16.83 0.88 -4.02
N LEU A 60 -16.73 1.48 -2.83
CA LEU A 60 -15.59 1.31 -1.94
C LEU A 60 -16.00 0.39 -0.79
N GLU A 61 -15.23 -0.67 -0.58
CA GLU A 61 -15.42 -1.63 0.47
C GLU A 61 -14.16 -1.79 1.30
N MET A 62 -14.32 -2.09 2.58
CA MET A 62 -13.18 -2.24 3.47
C MET A 62 -13.28 -3.49 4.35
N ILE A 63 -12.13 -4.02 4.71
CA ILE A 63 -11.97 -4.95 5.79
C ILE A 63 -11.10 -4.27 6.84
N ALA A 64 -11.71 -3.91 7.96
CA ALA A 64 -11.00 -3.29 9.07
C ALA A 64 -10.83 -4.29 10.22
N GLY A 65 -9.66 -4.27 10.83
CA GLY A 65 -9.32 -5.00 12.03
C GLY A 65 -9.37 -6.52 11.85
N GLY A 66 -8.72 -7.19 12.73
CA GLY A 66 -8.71 -8.65 12.93
C GLY A 66 -7.78 -8.90 14.09
N CYS A 67 -8.25 -9.68 15.10
CA CYS A 67 -7.37 -9.99 16.23
C CYS A 67 -6.29 -11.00 15.83
N ASP A 68 -6.48 -11.69 14.71
CA ASP A 68 -5.59 -12.73 14.22
C ASP A 68 -5.75 -12.95 12.69
N ARG A 69 -4.77 -13.61 12.10
CA ARG A 69 -4.67 -13.90 10.66
C ARG A 69 -5.88 -14.72 10.14
N GLU A 70 -6.36 -15.69 10.91
CA GLU A 70 -7.47 -16.56 10.48
C GLU A 70 -8.78 -15.77 10.41
N THR A 71 -9.06 -14.93 11.40
CA THR A 71 -10.23 -14.06 11.41
C THR A 71 -10.19 -13.09 10.24
N HIS A 72 -9.03 -12.53 9.93
CA HIS A 72 -8.83 -11.62 8.79
C HIS A 72 -9.10 -12.33 7.46
N ARG A 73 -8.53 -13.51 7.23
CA ARG A 73 -8.77 -14.33 6.03
C ARG A 73 -10.26 -14.66 5.85
N ARG A 74 -10.96 -14.99 6.94
CA ARG A 74 -12.40 -15.26 6.91
C ARG A 74 -13.22 -14.04 6.53
N ARG A 75 -12.87 -12.86 7.05
CA ARG A 75 -13.52 -11.59 6.68
C ARG A 75 -13.26 -11.25 5.21
N PHE A 76 -12.05 -11.43 4.74
CA PHE A 76 -11.68 -11.22 3.33
C PHE A 76 -12.55 -12.09 2.40
N LYS A 77 -12.61 -13.38 2.65
CA LYS A 77 -13.46 -14.30 1.89
C LYS A 77 -14.95 -13.90 1.94
N THR A 78 -15.48 -13.56 3.12
CA THR A 78 -16.87 -13.13 3.28
C THR A 78 -17.17 -11.87 2.49
N LYS A 79 -16.25 -10.88 2.49
CA LYS A 79 -16.41 -9.64 1.75
C LYS A 79 -16.40 -9.90 0.24
N LEU A 80 -15.48 -10.71 -0.26
CA LEU A 80 -15.44 -11.09 -1.68
C LEU A 80 -16.74 -11.85 -2.10
N ILE A 81 -17.30 -12.69 -1.24
CA ILE A 81 -18.60 -13.33 -1.51
C ILE A 81 -19.69 -12.26 -1.67
N ALA A 82 -19.76 -11.27 -0.79
CA ALA A 82 -20.74 -10.19 -0.90
C ALA A 82 -20.52 -9.36 -2.19
N MET A 83 -19.30 -8.97 -2.48
CA MET A 83 -18.96 -8.22 -3.69
C MET A 83 -19.21 -9.00 -4.98
N GLY A 84 -19.10 -10.33 -4.96
CA GLY A 84 -19.42 -11.20 -6.09
C GLY A 84 -20.88 -11.16 -6.53
N MET A 85 -21.77 -10.66 -5.66
CA MET A 85 -23.20 -10.52 -5.94
C MET A 85 -23.57 -9.11 -6.45
N CYS A 86 -22.66 -8.15 -6.46
CA CYS A 86 -22.93 -6.75 -6.83
C CYS A 86 -22.86 -6.49 -8.34
N GLY A 87 -22.39 -7.45 -9.15
CA GLY A 87 -22.36 -7.32 -10.61
C GLY A 87 -21.26 -6.43 -11.16
N TYR A 88 -20.11 -6.39 -10.48
CA TYR A 88 -18.93 -5.66 -10.97
C TYR A 88 -18.33 -6.32 -12.22
N ASP A 89 -17.78 -5.49 -13.11
CA ASP A 89 -16.91 -5.96 -14.20
C ASP A 89 -15.53 -6.34 -13.64
N ARG A 90 -15.08 -5.57 -12.63
CA ARG A 90 -13.75 -5.75 -12.02
C ARG A 90 -13.76 -5.36 -10.54
N VAL A 91 -12.99 -6.10 -9.77
CA VAL A 91 -12.68 -5.78 -8.37
C VAL A 91 -11.19 -5.50 -8.24
N ILE A 92 -10.83 -4.40 -7.60
CA ILE A 92 -9.45 -4.03 -7.26
C ILE A 92 -9.26 -4.28 -5.77
N VAL A 93 -8.24 -5.03 -5.40
CA VAL A 93 -7.88 -5.28 -4.01
C VAL A 93 -6.58 -4.56 -3.69
N GLU A 94 -6.62 -3.68 -2.69
CA GLU A 94 -5.44 -3.14 -2.03
C GLU A 94 -5.21 -3.87 -0.71
N PRO A 95 -4.22 -4.76 -0.60
CA PRO A 95 -3.86 -5.35 0.66
C PRO A 95 -2.99 -4.40 1.49
N SER A 96 -2.92 -4.64 2.79
CA SER A 96 -1.88 -4.07 3.63
C SER A 96 -0.49 -4.34 3.04
N GLY A 97 0.45 -3.41 3.20
CA GLY A 97 1.82 -3.57 2.70
C GLY A 97 2.67 -4.62 3.42
N ILE A 98 2.05 -5.45 4.24
CA ILE A 98 2.63 -6.63 4.90
C ILE A 98 1.83 -7.90 4.60
N PHE A 99 1.02 -7.86 3.54
CA PHE A 99 0.12 -8.94 3.16
C PHE A 99 0.87 -10.07 2.44
N ASP A 100 0.58 -11.31 2.81
CA ASP A 100 1.05 -12.49 2.09
C ASP A 100 0.21 -12.70 0.83
N VAL A 101 0.81 -12.53 -0.34
CA VAL A 101 0.14 -12.65 -1.64
C VAL A 101 -0.48 -14.04 -1.84
N ASP A 102 0.09 -15.08 -1.24
CA ASP A 102 -0.47 -16.43 -1.33
C ASP A 102 -1.86 -16.53 -0.70
N GLU A 103 -2.18 -15.73 0.34
CA GLU A 103 -3.52 -15.72 0.92
C GLU A 103 -4.59 -15.22 -0.06
N PHE A 104 -4.22 -14.32 -0.96
CA PHE A 104 -5.11 -13.88 -2.03
C PHE A 104 -5.43 -15.02 -3.00
N PHE A 105 -4.40 -15.74 -3.46
CA PHE A 105 -4.59 -16.87 -4.36
C PHE A 105 -5.39 -17.99 -3.69
N ASP A 106 -5.00 -18.37 -2.48
CA ASP A 106 -5.68 -19.42 -1.71
C ASP A 106 -7.17 -19.11 -1.53
N ALA A 107 -7.51 -17.87 -1.20
CA ALA A 107 -8.90 -17.48 -1.01
C ALA A 107 -9.70 -17.60 -2.32
N LEU A 108 -9.12 -17.22 -3.47
CA LEU A 108 -9.81 -17.27 -4.76
C LEU A 108 -9.96 -18.67 -5.33
N TYR A 109 -9.12 -19.61 -4.94
CA TYR A 109 -9.25 -21.01 -5.35
C TYR A 109 -10.25 -21.81 -4.48
N GLU A 110 -10.79 -21.20 -3.41
CA GLU A 110 -11.83 -21.82 -2.59
C GLU A 110 -13.25 -21.53 -3.12
N GLU A 111 -14.16 -22.53 -3.01
CA GLU A 111 -15.59 -22.32 -3.31
C GLU A 111 -16.21 -21.27 -2.36
N PRO A 112 -17.10 -20.40 -2.84
CA PRO A 112 -17.60 -20.27 -4.22
C PRO A 112 -16.82 -19.29 -5.08
N LEU A 113 -15.71 -18.70 -4.60
CA LEU A 113 -14.98 -17.61 -5.26
C LEU A 113 -14.33 -18.07 -6.58
N ASP A 114 -13.87 -19.32 -6.64
CA ASP A 114 -13.31 -19.97 -7.84
C ASP A 114 -14.25 -19.96 -9.06
N ARG A 115 -15.56 -19.87 -8.82
CA ARG A 115 -16.59 -19.81 -9.88
C ARG A 115 -17.01 -18.41 -10.25
N TRP A 116 -16.78 -17.45 -9.37
CA TRP A 116 -17.25 -16.07 -9.54
C TRP A 116 -16.15 -15.13 -10.03
N TYR A 117 -14.92 -15.40 -9.62
CA TYR A 117 -13.78 -14.56 -9.92
C TYR A 117 -12.79 -15.24 -10.86
N GLU A 118 -12.15 -14.41 -11.66
CA GLU A 118 -10.98 -14.74 -12.47
C GLU A 118 -9.88 -13.75 -12.11
N ILE A 119 -8.69 -14.25 -11.77
CA ILE A 119 -7.55 -13.37 -11.48
C ILE A 119 -7.21 -12.61 -12.76
N GLY A 120 -7.30 -11.30 -12.71
CA GLY A 120 -6.96 -10.40 -13.80
C GLY A 120 -5.49 -10.07 -13.79
N ASN A 121 -5.08 -9.20 -12.87
CA ASN A 121 -3.72 -8.72 -12.77
C ASN A 121 -3.20 -8.79 -11.34
N VAL A 122 -1.91 -9.02 -11.20
CA VAL A 122 -1.14 -8.74 -9.98
C VAL A 122 -0.11 -7.67 -10.35
N ILE A 123 -0.27 -6.49 -9.77
CA ILE A 123 0.61 -5.34 -10.01
C ILE A 123 1.31 -5.02 -8.70
N THR A 124 2.63 -5.07 -8.70
CA THR A 124 3.42 -4.73 -7.52
C THR A 124 4.02 -3.35 -7.68
N ILE A 125 3.70 -2.48 -6.74
CA ILE A 125 4.20 -1.11 -6.69
C ILE A 125 5.48 -1.06 -5.86
N VAL A 126 6.55 -0.57 -6.43
CA VAL A 126 7.85 -0.39 -5.78
C VAL A 126 8.26 1.08 -5.89
N ASP A 127 8.72 1.65 -4.79
CA ASP A 127 9.27 3.01 -4.80
C ASP A 127 10.58 3.04 -5.59
N ALA A 128 10.68 3.90 -6.61
CA ALA A 128 11.90 4.05 -7.39
C ALA A 128 13.09 4.57 -6.56
N GLY A 129 12.79 5.24 -5.43
CA GLY A 129 13.77 5.73 -4.46
C GLY A 129 14.04 4.75 -3.30
N LEU A 130 13.56 3.50 -3.35
CA LEU A 130 13.71 2.54 -2.25
C LEU A 130 15.17 2.41 -1.80
N GLU A 131 15.40 2.58 -0.49
CA GLU A 131 16.71 2.38 0.12
C GLU A 131 17.00 0.90 0.37
N GLU A 132 18.25 0.50 0.26
CA GLU A 132 18.74 -0.86 0.55
C GLU A 132 18.89 -1.13 2.06
N THR A 133 17.85 -0.78 2.84
CA THR A 133 17.90 -0.83 4.31
C THR A 133 16.75 -1.59 4.94
N LEU A 134 16.04 -2.40 4.13
CA LEU A 134 14.96 -3.21 4.66
C LEU A 134 15.51 -4.31 5.59
N SER A 135 14.73 -4.66 6.61
CA SER A 135 15.00 -5.86 7.39
C SER A 135 14.88 -7.13 6.52
N ALA A 136 15.40 -8.25 7.00
CA ALA A 136 15.23 -9.55 6.32
C ALA A 136 13.76 -9.87 6.04
N HIS A 137 12.85 -9.47 6.94
CA HIS A 137 11.40 -9.61 6.73
C HIS A 137 10.88 -8.66 5.64
N GLY A 138 11.35 -7.42 5.61
CA GLY A 138 11.02 -6.45 4.56
C GLY A 138 11.49 -6.89 3.18
N GLU A 139 12.71 -7.42 3.09
CA GLU A 139 13.24 -8.01 1.83
C GLU A 139 12.42 -9.22 1.38
N TYR A 140 12.02 -10.09 2.33
CA TYR A 140 11.13 -11.21 2.03
C TYR A 140 9.79 -10.73 1.46
N LEU A 141 9.15 -9.73 2.07
CA LEU A 141 7.89 -9.17 1.58
C LEU A 141 8.06 -8.57 0.19
N LEU A 142 9.08 -7.74 -0.01
CA LEU A 142 9.40 -7.16 -1.32
C LEU A 142 9.54 -8.22 -2.40
N GLY A 143 10.29 -9.29 -2.12
CA GLY A 143 10.51 -10.40 -3.04
C GLY A 143 9.23 -11.21 -3.30
N SER A 144 8.50 -11.60 -2.25
CA SER A 144 7.28 -12.42 -2.36
C SER A 144 6.15 -11.70 -3.10
N GLU A 145 5.98 -10.40 -2.87
CA GLU A 145 5.01 -9.57 -3.58
C GLU A 145 5.38 -9.43 -5.07
N ALA A 146 6.66 -9.26 -5.38
CA ALA A 146 7.13 -9.14 -6.76
C ALA A 146 7.11 -10.48 -7.52
N ALA A 147 7.27 -11.61 -6.83
CA ALA A 147 7.32 -12.93 -7.46
C ALA A 147 6.07 -13.22 -8.29
N SER A 148 4.90 -12.91 -7.78
CA SER A 148 3.61 -13.17 -8.44
C SER A 148 3.15 -12.06 -9.39
N ALA A 149 3.87 -10.93 -9.46
CA ALA A 149 3.47 -9.79 -10.27
C ALA A 149 3.47 -10.09 -11.78
N GLY A 150 2.39 -9.76 -12.48
CA GLY A 150 2.39 -9.66 -13.95
C GLY A 150 3.23 -8.47 -14.39
N CYS A 151 3.18 -7.36 -13.63
CA CYS A 151 3.95 -6.16 -13.86
C CYS A 151 4.44 -5.57 -12.52
N VAL A 152 5.71 -5.18 -12.48
CA VAL A 152 6.24 -4.32 -11.42
C VAL A 152 6.22 -2.88 -11.92
N VAL A 153 5.65 -1.98 -11.13
CA VAL A 153 5.47 -0.57 -11.47
C VAL A 153 6.25 0.28 -10.47
N PHE A 154 7.17 1.10 -10.96
CA PHE A 154 7.89 2.03 -10.12
C PHE A 154 7.06 3.30 -9.86
N SER A 155 6.86 3.61 -8.60
CA SER A 155 6.35 4.91 -8.17
C SER A 155 7.47 5.94 -8.13
N ARG A 156 7.13 7.23 -8.16
CA ARG A 156 8.10 8.35 -8.13
C ARG A 156 9.22 8.24 -9.17
N ALA A 157 8.98 7.52 -10.26
CA ALA A 157 9.97 7.31 -11.32
C ALA A 157 10.42 8.63 -11.98
N GLY A 158 9.56 9.67 -12.02
CA GLY A 158 9.91 10.99 -12.51
C GLY A 158 10.84 11.81 -11.58
N GLU A 159 10.91 11.43 -10.30
CA GLU A 159 11.75 12.09 -9.29
C GLU A 159 13.12 11.40 -9.13
N ALA A 160 13.18 10.09 -9.44
CA ALA A 160 14.38 9.29 -9.26
C ALA A 160 15.38 9.44 -10.43
N SER A 161 16.66 9.47 -10.12
CA SER A 161 17.71 9.43 -11.15
C SER A 161 17.78 8.05 -11.82
N ALA A 162 18.30 8.00 -13.05
CA ALA A 162 18.52 6.74 -13.75
C ALA A 162 19.48 5.79 -12.99
N GLU A 163 20.37 6.33 -12.16
CA GLU A 163 21.25 5.54 -11.29
C GLU A 163 20.46 4.91 -10.15
N LYS A 164 19.62 5.70 -9.46
CA LYS A 164 18.75 5.20 -8.38
C LYS A 164 17.77 4.14 -8.87
N ILE A 165 17.18 4.30 -10.05
CA ILE A 165 16.34 3.29 -10.69
C ILE A 165 17.10 1.96 -10.88
N ARG A 166 18.37 2.03 -11.33
CA ARG A 166 19.20 0.81 -11.47
C ARG A 166 19.53 0.17 -10.13
N GLU A 167 19.86 0.97 -9.11
CA GLU A 167 20.10 0.49 -7.75
C GLU A 167 18.86 -0.21 -7.18
N THR A 168 17.68 0.43 -7.26
CA THR A 168 16.41 -0.17 -6.82
C THR A 168 16.09 -1.45 -7.57
N THR A 169 16.34 -1.50 -8.88
CA THR A 169 16.17 -2.73 -9.68
C THR A 169 17.13 -3.83 -9.23
N ALA A 170 18.37 -3.50 -8.93
CA ALA A 170 19.36 -4.44 -8.42
C ALA A 170 18.95 -4.97 -7.03
N TYR A 171 18.49 -4.09 -6.15
CA TYR A 171 18.00 -4.46 -4.82
C TYR A 171 16.76 -5.35 -4.88
N LEU A 172 15.80 -5.06 -5.78
CA LEU A 172 14.66 -5.95 -6.02
C LEU A 172 15.13 -7.35 -6.46
N ASN A 173 16.12 -7.43 -7.35
CA ASN A 173 16.69 -8.71 -7.77
C ASN A 173 17.43 -9.44 -6.64
N GLN A 174 18.05 -8.72 -5.73
CA GLN A 174 18.66 -9.29 -4.52
C GLN A 174 17.56 -9.86 -3.60
N ALA A 175 16.45 -9.15 -3.39
CA ALA A 175 15.31 -9.67 -2.63
C ALA A 175 14.72 -10.95 -3.27
N MET A 176 14.62 -11.00 -4.61
CA MET A 176 14.21 -12.22 -5.33
C MET A 176 15.18 -13.40 -5.10
N GLU A 177 16.48 -13.12 -5.05
CA GLU A 177 17.50 -14.14 -4.78
C GLU A 177 17.42 -14.64 -3.33
N ALA A 178 17.18 -13.73 -2.37
CA ALA A 178 17.05 -14.06 -0.96
C ALA A 178 15.88 -15.02 -0.68
N ILE A 179 14.82 -14.97 -1.47
CA ILE A 179 13.69 -15.92 -1.41
C ILE A 179 13.84 -17.12 -2.36
N GLN A 180 15.00 -17.30 -2.97
CA GLN A 180 15.30 -18.37 -3.96
C GLN A 180 14.35 -18.40 -5.17
N CYS A 181 13.82 -17.24 -5.57
CA CYS A 181 13.01 -17.11 -6.77
C CYS A 181 13.90 -16.95 -8.02
N GLY A 182 13.59 -17.70 -9.07
CA GLY A 182 14.34 -17.65 -10.33
C GLY A 182 14.09 -16.41 -11.18
N ARG A 183 13.01 -15.65 -10.89
CA ARG A 183 12.64 -14.45 -11.64
C ARG A 183 13.66 -13.33 -11.43
N ARG A 184 13.92 -12.60 -12.51
CA ARG A 184 14.75 -11.38 -12.49
C ARG A 184 14.04 -10.25 -13.23
N PHE A 185 14.28 -9.04 -12.78
CA PHE A 185 13.70 -7.80 -13.31
C PHE A 185 14.78 -6.98 -14.02
N GLY A 186 14.35 -6.24 -15.03
CA GLY A 186 15.20 -5.36 -15.82
C GLY A 186 14.35 -4.37 -16.61
N GLU A 187 14.37 -4.45 -17.95
CA GLU A 187 13.60 -3.57 -18.84
C GLU A 187 12.09 -3.83 -18.80
N ASP A 188 11.64 -4.91 -18.19
CA ASP A 188 10.25 -5.29 -17.98
C ASP A 188 9.59 -4.53 -16.81
N ILE A 189 10.35 -3.77 -16.02
CA ILE A 189 9.79 -2.87 -15.00
C ILE A 189 9.11 -1.70 -15.69
N PHE A 190 7.86 -1.43 -15.29
CA PHE A 190 7.15 -0.26 -15.75
C PHE A 190 7.62 0.99 -15.00
N CYS A 191 8.51 1.74 -15.63
CA CYS A 191 9.17 2.89 -15.06
C CYS A 191 8.82 4.17 -15.84
N LYS A 192 7.65 4.75 -15.53
CA LYS A 192 7.18 6.02 -16.10
C LYS A 192 6.65 6.94 -15.01
N ASP A 193 6.74 8.23 -15.23
CA ASP A 193 6.03 9.21 -14.42
C ASP A 193 4.52 9.01 -14.57
N TRP A 194 3.84 8.81 -13.45
CA TRP A 194 2.41 8.51 -13.41
C TRP A 194 1.53 9.67 -13.87
N GLU A 195 2.02 10.92 -13.84
CA GLU A 195 1.29 12.07 -14.37
C GLU A 195 1.27 12.09 -15.91
N SER A 196 2.17 11.34 -16.54
CA SER A 196 2.30 11.26 -17.99
C SER A 196 1.74 9.98 -18.61
N LEU A 197 1.02 9.13 -17.84
CA LEU A 197 0.50 7.86 -18.32
C LEU A 197 -0.56 8.07 -19.42
N SER A 198 -0.36 7.40 -20.54
CA SER A 198 -1.32 7.37 -21.66
C SER A 198 -2.30 6.22 -21.53
N ASP A 199 -3.39 6.28 -22.32
CA ASP A 199 -4.36 5.18 -22.41
C ASP A 199 -3.68 3.85 -22.82
N LYS A 200 -2.61 3.88 -23.63
CA LYS A 200 -1.85 2.67 -23.99
C LYS A 200 -1.10 2.07 -22.81
N ASP A 201 -0.60 2.90 -21.93
CA ASP A 201 0.09 2.46 -20.71
C ASP A 201 -0.89 1.74 -19.77
N TYR A 202 -2.09 2.31 -19.59
CA TYR A 202 -3.15 1.67 -18.82
C TYR A 202 -3.66 0.38 -19.47
N GLU A 203 -3.79 0.33 -20.80
CA GLU A 203 -4.17 -0.91 -21.52
C GLU A 203 -3.11 -2.02 -21.32
N MET A 204 -1.83 -1.68 -21.31
CA MET A 204 -0.77 -2.64 -20.99
C MET A 204 -0.89 -3.14 -19.54
N LEU A 205 -1.07 -2.25 -18.57
CA LEU A 205 -1.25 -2.60 -17.18
C LEU A 205 -2.52 -3.44 -16.94
N LEU A 206 -3.61 -3.13 -17.65
CA LEU A 206 -4.88 -3.85 -17.60
C LEU A 206 -4.79 -5.29 -18.11
N ASN A 207 -3.76 -5.61 -18.87
CA ASN A 207 -3.54 -6.90 -19.49
C ASN A 207 -2.20 -7.55 -19.09
N CYS A 208 -1.58 -7.09 -18.00
CA CYS A 208 -0.29 -7.64 -17.58
C CYS A 208 -0.39 -9.04 -16.96
N GLY A 209 -1.58 -9.43 -16.50
CA GLY A 209 -1.83 -10.74 -15.91
C GLY A 209 -1.13 -10.93 -14.55
N TYR A 210 -0.73 -12.16 -14.28
CA TYR A 210 0.03 -12.55 -13.09
C TYR A 210 0.99 -13.69 -13.43
N ARG A 211 1.90 -14.00 -12.52
CA ARG A 211 2.83 -15.14 -12.66
C ARG A 211 2.67 -16.10 -11.49
N THR A 212 2.95 -17.36 -11.75
CA THR A 212 3.03 -18.41 -10.73
C THR A 212 4.50 -18.83 -10.62
N GLU A 213 5.22 -18.15 -9.75
CA GLU A 213 6.63 -18.46 -9.50
C GLU A 213 6.78 -19.25 -8.20
N THR A 214 7.78 -20.10 -8.14
CA THR A 214 8.14 -20.81 -6.92
C THR A 214 9.21 -20.03 -6.18
N TYR A 215 9.03 -19.89 -4.86
CA TYR A 215 10.03 -19.30 -3.97
C TYR A 215 9.98 -19.96 -2.59
N GLU A 216 11.04 -19.76 -1.81
CA GLU A 216 11.12 -20.31 -0.46
C GLU A 216 10.32 -19.45 0.51
N LYS A 217 9.29 -20.05 1.14
CA LYS A 217 8.51 -19.37 2.19
C LYS A 217 9.32 -19.28 3.47
N GLN A 218 9.48 -18.08 3.95
CA GLN A 218 10.12 -17.79 5.23
C GLN A 218 9.06 -17.53 6.30
N HIS A 219 9.29 -18.06 7.49
CA HIS A 219 8.44 -17.80 8.65
C HIS A 219 9.19 -16.87 9.59
N PHE A 220 8.57 -15.74 9.88
CA PHE A 220 9.09 -14.78 10.85
C PHE A 220 8.27 -14.88 12.13
N ASP A 221 8.96 -15.14 13.24
CA ASP A 221 8.32 -15.20 14.57
C ASP A 221 8.00 -13.78 15.06
N GLY A 222 6.72 -13.54 15.33
CA GLY A 222 6.23 -12.25 15.84
C GLY A 222 5.74 -11.27 14.77
N GLN A 223 5.12 -10.20 15.23
CA GLN A 223 4.77 -9.05 14.38
C GLN A 223 6.02 -8.19 14.20
N ALA A 224 6.83 -8.47 13.16
CA ALA A 224 7.99 -7.63 12.87
C ALA A 224 7.54 -6.20 12.57
N PHE A 225 6.46 -6.06 11.79
CA PHE A 225 5.86 -4.76 11.50
C PHE A 225 4.75 -4.44 12.50
N GLN A 226 4.76 -3.21 12.99
CA GLN A 226 3.79 -2.67 13.92
C GLN A 226 3.18 -1.40 13.35
N SER A 227 1.89 -1.21 13.60
CA SER A 227 1.18 0.05 13.36
C SER A 227 0.71 0.61 14.68
N LEU A 228 1.19 1.77 15.06
CA LEU A 228 0.74 2.50 16.23
C LEU A 228 -0.20 3.62 15.81
N TYR A 229 -1.32 3.73 16.51
CA TYR A 229 -2.35 4.73 16.26
C TYR A 229 -2.40 5.72 17.40
N PHE A 230 -2.36 7.01 17.05
CA PHE A 230 -2.50 8.13 17.99
C PHE A 230 -3.68 8.97 17.53
N MET A 231 -4.64 9.17 18.43
CA MET A 231 -5.88 9.89 18.13
C MET A 231 -6.04 11.04 19.12
N ASN A 232 -6.63 12.12 18.65
CA ASN A 232 -6.93 13.29 19.48
C ASN A 232 -5.69 13.86 20.20
N THR A 233 -4.58 13.95 19.51
CA THR A 233 -3.32 14.51 20.02
C THR A 233 -3.38 16.02 20.15
N GLY A 234 -4.27 16.69 19.40
CA GLY A 234 -4.37 18.14 19.31
C GLY A 234 -3.21 18.81 18.58
N ILE A 235 -2.36 18.03 17.88
CA ILE A 235 -1.24 18.55 17.12
C ILE A 235 -1.74 19.20 15.82
N CYS A 236 -1.25 20.39 15.47
CA CYS A 236 -1.55 20.98 14.16
C CYS A 236 -0.65 20.34 13.07
N ALA A 237 -1.09 20.49 11.82
CA ALA A 237 -0.45 19.83 10.67
C ALA A 237 1.03 20.22 10.49
N GLU A 238 1.37 21.47 10.75
CA GLU A 238 2.73 21.97 10.65
C GLU A 238 3.64 21.31 11.69
N ASN A 239 3.18 21.28 12.96
CA ASN A 239 3.93 20.63 14.05
C ASN A 239 4.00 19.12 13.86
N LEU A 240 2.97 18.51 13.26
CA LEU A 240 2.96 17.09 12.94
C LEU A 240 4.03 16.74 11.91
N LYS A 241 4.24 17.59 10.90
CA LYS A 241 5.32 17.40 9.93
C LYS A 241 6.69 17.40 10.60
N GLU A 242 6.97 18.40 11.44
CA GLU A 242 8.22 18.48 12.18
C GLU A 242 8.41 17.30 13.15
N ALA A 243 7.35 16.88 13.82
CA ALA A 243 7.37 15.70 14.69
C ALA A 243 7.67 14.43 13.88
N ALA A 244 7.08 14.26 12.71
CA ALA A 244 7.33 13.12 11.84
C ALA A 244 8.79 13.05 11.38
N GLU A 245 9.39 14.18 11.00
CA GLU A 245 10.81 14.25 10.62
C GLU A 245 11.74 13.87 11.80
N ARG A 246 11.41 14.31 13.01
CA ARG A 246 12.16 13.91 14.23
C ARG A 246 12.00 12.44 14.54
N ILE A 247 10.78 11.92 14.53
CA ILE A 247 10.47 10.50 14.80
C ILE A 247 11.21 9.59 13.82
N MET A 248 11.23 9.96 12.53
CA MET A 248 11.90 9.16 11.51
C MET A 248 13.41 9.14 11.62
N SER A 249 14.01 10.21 12.19
CA SER A 249 15.46 10.29 12.38
C SER A 249 15.93 9.74 13.73
N ASP A 250 15.01 9.55 14.68
CA ASP A 250 15.32 9.11 16.06
C ASP A 250 15.25 7.59 16.18
N THR A 251 16.39 6.94 16.25
CA THR A 251 16.50 5.48 16.42
C THR A 251 15.90 4.96 17.73
N ASP A 252 15.72 5.82 18.74
CA ASP A 252 15.05 5.46 20.00
C ASP A 252 13.53 5.23 19.78
N CYS A 253 12.96 5.74 18.69
CA CYS A 253 11.57 5.51 18.29
C CYS A 253 11.33 4.12 17.66
N GLY A 254 12.40 3.39 17.35
CA GLY A 254 12.39 2.16 16.56
C GLY A 254 12.73 2.43 15.10
N SER A 255 12.54 1.43 14.24
CA SER A 255 12.74 1.57 12.80
C SER A 255 11.44 2.01 12.16
N VAL A 256 11.22 3.33 12.05
CA VAL A 256 10.01 3.91 11.46
C VAL A 256 10.15 3.97 9.95
N PHE A 257 9.20 3.37 9.23
CA PHE A 257 9.17 3.34 7.76
C PHE A 257 8.22 4.38 7.17
N ARG A 258 7.09 4.62 7.86
CA ARG A 258 6.06 5.54 7.37
C ARG A 258 5.32 6.18 8.53
N ILE A 259 5.02 7.46 8.39
CA ILE A 259 4.05 8.16 9.23
C ILE A 259 2.98 8.75 8.31
N LYS A 260 1.73 8.43 8.61
CA LYS A 260 0.57 8.99 7.94
C LYS A 260 -0.31 9.67 8.97
N GLY A 261 -0.79 10.87 8.70
CA GLY A 261 -1.58 11.60 9.67
C GLY A 261 -2.53 12.59 9.04
N PHE A 262 -3.64 12.84 9.73
CA PHE A 262 -4.59 13.88 9.39
C PHE A 262 -4.73 14.82 10.58
N ALA A 263 -4.47 16.07 10.34
CA ALA A 263 -4.55 17.12 11.35
C ALA A 263 -5.10 18.41 10.74
N GLY A 264 -5.74 19.22 11.59
CA GLY A 264 -6.09 20.58 11.20
C GLY A 264 -4.85 21.45 11.12
N ASN A 265 -4.80 22.37 10.16
CA ASN A 265 -3.79 23.42 10.14
C ASN A 265 -4.24 24.60 11.04
N THR A 266 -3.35 25.58 11.22
CA THR A 266 -3.63 26.79 12.01
C THR A 266 -4.77 27.65 11.47
N GLU A 267 -5.18 27.47 10.21
CA GLU A 267 -6.27 28.17 9.54
C GLU A 267 -7.61 27.41 9.61
N GLY A 268 -7.62 26.20 10.22
CA GLY A 268 -8.80 25.36 10.38
C GLY A 268 -9.13 24.45 9.19
N SER A 269 -8.24 24.38 8.20
CA SER A 269 -8.36 23.44 7.08
C SER A 269 -7.71 22.10 7.43
N TRP A 270 -8.21 21.01 6.85
CA TRP A 270 -7.64 19.69 7.05
C TRP A 270 -6.45 19.44 6.12
N MET A 271 -5.42 18.83 6.66
CA MET A 271 -4.22 18.45 5.95
C MET A 271 -3.93 16.96 6.15
N GLU A 272 -3.45 16.30 5.10
CA GLU A 272 -2.87 14.97 5.16
C GLU A 272 -1.35 15.08 5.19
N LEU A 273 -0.73 14.48 6.21
CA LEU A 273 0.70 14.18 6.22
C LEU A 273 0.95 12.78 5.68
N ASN A 274 1.88 12.66 4.74
CA ASN A 274 2.46 11.40 4.33
C ASN A 274 3.98 11.53 4.39
N ALA A 275 4.60 10.90 5.38
CA ALA A 275 6.03 10.96 5.59
C ALA A 275 6.65 9.58 5.43
N VAL A 276 7.72 9.52 4.67
CA VAL A 276 8.69 8.44 4.55
C VAL A 276 10.07 9.01 4.89
N ARG A 277 11.09 8.18 5.05
CA ARG A 277 12.39 8.59 5.58
C ARG A 277 13.01 9.82 4.90
N GLU A 278 12.82 9.94 3.58
CA GLU A 278 13.42 11.01 2.78
C GLU A 278 12.50 12.21 2.54
N LYS A 279 11.21 12.07 2.81
CA LYS A 279 10.23 13.07 2.40
C LYS A 279 9.01 13.10 3.33
N ALA A 280 8.60 14.30 3.72
CA ALA A 280 7.38 14.55 4.46
C ALA A 280 6.52 15.56 3.69
N ASP A 281 5.45 15.07 3.07
CA ASP A 281 4.52 15.87 2.28
C ASP A 281 3.27 16.20 3.10
N LEU A 282 2.85 17.46 3.05
CA LEU A 282 1.57 17.94 3.56
C LEU A 282 0.69 18.35 2.38
N CYS A 283 -0.49 17.73 2.26
CA CYS A 283 -1.44 18.03 1.21
C CYS A 283 -2.80 18.45 1.81
N PRO A 284 -3.49 19.47 1.28
CA PRO A 284 -4.83 19.82 1.73
C PRO A 284 -5.83 18.72 1.33
N ILE A 285 -6.81 18.49 2.22
CA ILE A 285 -7.94 17.58 1.98
C ILE A 285 -9.24 18.26 2.41
N ASP A 286 -10.36 17.84 1.80
CA ASP A 286 -11.67 18.45 2.04
C ASP A 286 -12.23 18.19 3.45
N ALA A 287 -11.95 17.02 4.02
CA ALA A 287 -12.38 16.63 5.35
C ALA A 287 -11.44 15.58 5.93
N GLY A 288 -11.31 15.55 7.26
CA GLY A 288 -10.46 14.59 7.94
C GLY A 288 -10.95 14.29 9.36
N GLN A 289 -10.36 13.27 9.95
CA GLN A 289 -10.44 12.97 11.37
C GLN A 289 -9.02 12.93 11.90
N GLU A 290 -8.79 13.53 13.07
CA GLU A 290 -7.46 13.52 13.66
C GLU A 290 -7.04 12.10 14.01
N VAL A 291 -6.06 11.60 13.26
CA VAL A 291 -5.41 10.31 13.48
C VAL A 291 -4.00 10.37 12.93
N ILE A 292 -3.05 9.81 13.67
CA ILE A 292 -1.67 9.64 13.25
C ILE A 292 -1.35 8.15 13.31
N ILE A 293 -0.81 7.62 12.24
CA ILE A 293 -0.42 6.21 12.12
C ILE A 293 1.08 6.17 11.90
N VAL A 294 1.78 5.50 12.81
CA VAL A 294 3.22 5.25 12.70
C VAL A 294 3.44 3.78 12.42
N ILE A 295 4.11 3.48 11.32
CA ILE A 295 4.34 2.12 10.84
C ILE A 295 5.85 1.85 10.81
N GLY A 296 6.26 0.72 11.39
CA GLY A 296 7.68 0.36 11.46
C GLY A 296 7.92 -0.94 12.22
N GLU A 297 9.18 -1.19 12.51
CA GLU A 297 9.63 -2.34 13.30
C GLU A 297 10.17 -1.89 14.67
N ASN A 298 9.91 -2.70 15.70
CA ASN A 298 10.39 -2.44 17.06
C ASN A 298 10.00 -1.03 17.57
N LEU A 299 8.79 -0.57 17.23
CA LEU A 299 8.33 0.76 17.60
C LEU A 299 8.22 0.95 19.11
N VAL A 300 8.74 2.06 19.61
CA VAL A 300 8.69 2.43 21.03
C VAL A 300 7.61 3.50 21.22
N LYS A 301 6.40 3.05 21.58
CA LYS A 301 5.20 3.90 21.67
C LYS A 301 5.40 5.14 22.51
N GLU A 302 5.98 4.99 23.71
CA GLU A 302 6.18 6.09 24.66
C GLU A 302 7.13 7.17 24.11
N LYS A 303 8.13 6.76 23.31
CA LYS A 303 9.06 7.70 22.68
C LYS A 303 8.36 8.47 21.55
N ILE A 304 7.63 7.77 20.71
CA ILE A 304 6.87 8.36 19.60
C ILE A 304 5.83 9.35 20.18
N GLU A 305 5.08 8.95 21.19
CA GLU A 305 4.09 9.78 21.85
C GLU A 305 4.71 11.05 22.45
N SER A 306 5.90 10.94 23.05
CA SER A 306 6.62 12.10 23.58
C SER A 306 7.03 13.09 22.47
N GLN A 307 7.40 12.61 21.29
CA GLN A 307 7.74 13.46 20.14
C GLN A 307 6.50 14.14 19.52
N LEU A 308 5.36 13.47 19.52
CA LEU A 308 4.09 14.03 19.04
C LEU A 308 3.56 15.11 20.00
N ASN A 309 3.78 14.95 21.31
CA ASN A 309 3.35 15.91 22.32
C ASN A 309 4.37 17.05 22.56
N PHE A 310 5.53 16.98 21.90
CA PHE A 310 6.55 18.03 22.00
C PHE A 310 6.11 19.24 21.16
N LEU A 311 5.53 20.25 21.82
CA LEU A 311 5.33 21.57 21.23
C LEU A 311 6.66 22.32 21.35
N PRO A 312 7.31 22.76 20.26
CA PRO A 312 8.45 23.65 20.37
C PRO A 312 7.99 24.94 21.07
N ASP A 313 8.73 25.38 22.09
CA ASP A 313 8.50 26.67 22.73
C ASP A 313 8.48 27.78 21.68
N ASN A 314 7.39 28.55 21.64
CA ASN A 314 7.23 29.73 20.77
C ASN A 314 8.24 30.82 21.09
#